data_a65b94674d1cfa57ff112288f90ad2a0
#
_entry.id   a65b94674d1cfa57ff112288f90ad2a0
#
_cell.length_a   1.000
_cell.length_b   1.000
_cell.length_c   1.000
_cell.angle_alpha   90.00
_cell.angle_beta   90.00
_cell.angle_gamma   90.00
#
_symmetry.space_group_name_H-M   'P 1'
#
loop_
_entity.id
_entity.type
_entity.pdbx_description
1 polymer ?
#
loop_
_entity_poly.entity_id
_entity_poly.type
_entity_poly.pdbx_seq_one_letter_code
_entity_poly.pdbx_strand_id
1 'polypeptide(L)'
;MKNKQSWSDWWRGFFGVSGAYRSGTEILSERYIENAQHAARYSQQAERMQYPQFRQKLLEIAADKMRHMEWLAEKIKILGGRLPDLPPTRETTKNSWQYLLEDLLAEQGSAPELLEEAQRMRGQFPDIAELLERMYRDGVKHREALRDMLMKSDPQSLSSWLA
;
A
#
# COMPACT_ATOMS: atom_id res chain seq x y z
N MET A 1 14.01 8.40 23.77
CA MET A 1 13.51 8.70 22.40
C MET A 1 13.61 7.43 21.58
N LYS A 2 12.49 6.72 21.41
CA LYS A 2 12.45 5.52 20.57
C LYS A 2 12.25 5.96 19.11
N ASN A 3 13.29 5.77 18.33
CA ASN A 3 13.31 5.98 16.88
C ASN A 3 12.14 5.22 16.24
N LYS A 4 11.17 5.95 15.69
CA LYS A 4 10.15 5.38 14.82
C LYS A 4 10.87 5.02 13.51
N GLN A 5 11.48 3.84 13.47
CA GLN A 5 11.88 3.28 12.19
C GLN A 5 10.63 3.14 11.33
N SER A 6 10.59 3.93 10.27
CA SER A 6 9.57 3.82 9.24
C SER A 6 9.60 2.40 8.68
N TRP A 7 8.43 1.86 8.34
CA TRP A 7 8.29 0.57 7.68
C TRP A 7 9.16 0.47 6.42
N SER A 8 9.30 1.58 5.69
CA SER A 8 10.19 1.71 4.53
C SER A 8 11.66 1.52 4.90
N ASP A 9 12.10 1.93 6.10
CA ASP A 9 13.49 1.78 6.55
C ASP A 9 13.81 0.33 6.91
N TRP A 10 12.83 -0.40 7.45
CA TRP A 10 12.98 -1.84 7.72
C TRP A 10 13.16 -2.65 6.43
N TRP A 11 12.38 -2.33 5.39
CA TRP A 11 12.48 -2.96 4.08
C TRP A 11 13.78 -2.65 3.36
N ARG A 12 14.26 -1.41 3.45
CA ARG A 12 15.58 -1.01 2.89
C ARG A 12 16.73 -1.78 3.53
N GLY A 13 16.64 -2.08 4.83
CA GLY A 13 17.63 -2.89 5.56
C GLY A 13 17.64 -4.37 5.15
N PHE A 14 16.50 -4.92 4.74
CA PHE A 14 16.37 -6.34 4.38
C PHE A 14 16.93 -6.66 2.99
N PHE A 15 16.83 -5.72 2.04
CA PHE A 15 17.30 -5.91 0.65
C PHE A 15 18.67 -5.25 0.34
N GLY A 16 19.41 -4.81 1.34
CA GLY A 16 20.79 -4.31 1.20
C GLY A 16 20.92 -3.20 0.17
N VAL A 17 20.79 -1.95 0.59
CA VAL A 17 20.99 -0.78 -0.27
C VAL A 17 22.48 -0.63 -0.62
N SER A 18 22.89 -1.19 -1.72
CA SER A 18 23.85 -0.56 -2.61
C SER A 18 23.04 0.00 -3.78
N GLY A 19 23.35 1.20 -4.29
CA GLY A 19 22.62 1.88 -5.35
C GLY A 19 22.63 1.17 -6.71
N ALA A 20 22.43 -0.14 -6.69
CA ALA A 20 22.35 -1.02 -7.82
C ALA A 20 20.90 -1.04 -8.33
N TYR A 21 20.77 -1.02 -9.61
CA TYR A 21 19.57 -1.20 -10.43
C TYR A 21 18.71 -2.34 -9.85
N ARG A 22 17.60 -1.99 -9.20
CA ARG A 22 16.62 -3.01 -8.82
C ARG A 22 16.03 -3.62 -10.07
N SER A 23 16.01 -4.95 -10.15
CA SER A 23 15.39 -5.63 -11.27
C SER A 23 13.88 -5.37 -11.28
N GLY A 24 13.25 -5.41 -12.46
CA GLY A 24 11.78 -5.28 -12.55
C GLY A 24 11.06 -6.30 -11.68
N THR A 25 11.60 -7.52 -11.56
CA THR A 25 11.07 -8.58 -10.70
C THR A 25 11.12 -8.25 -9.22
N GLU A 26 12.20 -7.61 -8.75
CA GLU A 26 12.32 -7.17 -7.34
C GLU A 26 11.28 -6.10 -7.00
N ILE A 27 11.11 -5.10 -7.86
CA ILE A 27 10.11 -4.04 -7.69
C ILE A 27 8.71 -4.64 -7.61
N LEU A 28 8.35 -5.52 -8.56
CA LEU A 28 7.04 -6.18 -8.57
C LEU A 28 6.83 -7.07 -7.34
N SER A 29 7.85 -7.76 -6.88
CA SER A 29 7.78 -8.63 -5.68
C SER A 29 7.55 -7.82 -4.41
N GLU A 30 8.19 -6.68 -4.26
CA GLU A 30 7.94 -5.77 -3.13
C GLU A 30 6.52 -5.24 -3.13
N ARG A 31 6.04 -4.78 -4.30
CA ARG A 31 4.65 -4.30 -4.45
C ARG A 31 3.63 -5.41 -4.20
N TYR A 32 3.93 -6.64 -4.59
CA TYR A 32 3.08 -7.80 -4.31
C TYR A 32 2.93 -8.04 -2.81
N ILE A 33 4.04 -8.07 -2.06
CA ILE A 33 4.02 -8.25 -0.60
C ILE A 33 3.30 -7.09 0.09
N GLU A 34 3.59 -5.85 -0.30
CA GLU A 34 2.94 -4.65 0.25
C GLU A 34 1.42 -4.70 0.07
N ASN A 35 0.94 -5.03 -1.14
CA ASN A 35 -0.50 -5.13 -1.41
C ASN A 35 -1.16 -6.28 -0.62
N ALA A 36 -0.47 -7.43 -0.45
CA ALA A 36 -0.96 -8.54 0.37
C ALA A 36 -1.19 -8.12 1.84
N GLN A 37 -0.22 -7.41 2.40
CA GLN A 37 -0.30 -6.91 3.77
C GLN A 37 -1.40 -5.86 3.94
N HIS A 38 -1.51 -4.94 2.98
CA HIS A 38 -2.57 -3.93 3.00
C HIS A 38 -3.95 -4.57 2.86
N ALA A 39 -4.14 -5.53 1.94
CA ALA A 39 -5.41 -6.24 1.79
C ALA A 39 -5.83 -6.93 3.09
N ALA A 40 -4.92 -7.66 3.74
CA ALA A 40 -5.18 -8.31 5.02
C ALA A 40 -5.53 -7.31 6.12
N ARG A 41 -4.80 -6.20 6.21
CA ARG A 41 -5.02 -5.15 7.20
C ARG A 41 -6.38 -4.47 7.02
N TYR A 42 -6.74 -4.07 5.80
CA TYR A 42 -8.05 -3.46 5.52
C TYR A 42 -9.21 -4.42 5.82
N SER A 43 -9.05 -5.71 5.51
CA SER A 43 -10.06 -6.72 5.84
C SER A 43 -10.26 -6.86 7.34
N GLN A 44 -9.19 -6.94 8.13
CA GLN A 44 -9.25 -6.99 9.60
C GLN A 44 -9.87 -5.73 10.21
N GLN A 45 -9.55 -4.56 9.67
CA GLN A 45 -10.15 -3.32 10.12
C GLN A 45 -11.65 -3.26 9.81
N ALA A 46 -12.06 -3.76 8.64
CA ALA A 46 -13.46 -3.83 8.26
C ALA A 46 -14.28 -4.69 9.23
N GLU A 47 -13.72 -5.82 9.69
CA GLU A 47 -14.38 -6.68 10.69
C GLU A 47 -14.65 -5.95 12.03
N ARG A 48 -13.75 -5.04 12.41
CA ARG A 48 -13.84 -4.27 13.67
C ARG A 48 -14.57 -2.95 13.52
N MET A 49 -14.84 -2.52 12.29
CA MET A 49 -15.48 -1.23 11.99
C MET A 49 -16.96 -1.24 12.35
N GLN A 50 -17.34 -0.34 13.26
CA GLN A 50 -18.73 -0.23 13.74
C GLN A 50 -19.68 0.41 12.72
N TYR A 51 -19.16 1.28 11.85
CA TYR A 51 -19.96 2.00 10.85
C TYR A 51 -20.04 1.18 9.55
N PRO A 52 -21.24 0.70 9.15
CA PRO A 52 -21.39 -0.16 7.97
C PRO A 52 -20.85 0.44 6.68
N GLN A 53 -21.04 1.75 6.48
CA GLN A 53 -20.56 2.47 5.30
C GLN A 53 -19.01 2.53 5.24
N PHE A 54 -18.33 2.62 6.38
CA PHE A 54 -16.87 2.59 6.45
C PHE A 54 -16.34 1.18 6.26
N ARG A 55 -17.02 0.19 6.84
CA ARG A 55 -16.72 -1.22 6.61
C ARG A 55 -16.72 -1.55 5.13
N GLN A 56 -17.78 -1.14 4.42
CA GLN A 56 -17.89 -1.36 2.99
C GLN A 56 -16.72 -0.71 2.21
N LYS A 57 -16.36 0.53 2.55
CA LYS A 57 -15.22 1.22 1.91
C LYS A 57 -13.88 0.51 2.16
N LEU A 58 -13.63 0.03 3.36
CA LEU A 58 -12.41 -0.72 3.69
C LEU A 58 -12.35 -2.03 2.90
N LEU A 59 -13.48 -2.75 2.74
CA LEU A 59 -13.56 -3.96 1.93
C LEU A 59 -13.34 -3.68 0.43
N GLU A 60 -13.82 -2.56 -0.09
CA GLU A 60 -13.56 -2.12 -1.46
C GLU A 60 -12.06 -1.87 -1.68
N ILE A 61 -11.38 -1.18 -0.76
CA ILE A 61 -9.93 -0.97 -0.82
C ILE A 61 -9.18 -2.31 -0.74
N ALA A 62 -9.58 -3.20 0.18
CA ALA A 62 -8.98 -4.52 0.29
C ALA A 62 -9.12 -5.33 -1.02
N ALA A 63 -10.28 -5.30 -1.66
CA ALA A 63 -10.51 -5.97 -2.94
C ALA A 63 -9.63 -5.39 -4.07
N ASP A 64 -9.43 -4.06 -4.10
CA ASP A 64 -8.52 -3.44 -5.05
C ASP A 64 -7.07 -3.90 -4.82
N LYS A 65 -6.61 -3.97 -3.57
CA LYS A 65 -5.27 -4.48 -3.24
C LYS A 65 -5.07 -5.94 -3.64
N MET A 66 -6.08 -6.79 -3.47
CA MET A 66 -6.06 -8.18 -3.94
C MET A 66 -5.96 -8.26 -5.47
N ARG A 67 -6.70 -7.43 -6.19
CA ARG A 67 -6.64 -7.32 -7.64
C ARG A 67 -5.26 -6.84 -8.12
N HIS A 68 -4.65 -5.88 -7.42
CA HIS A 68 -3.26 -5.47 -7.69
C HIS A 68 -2.28 -6.64 -7.53
N MET A 69 -2.46 -7.49 -6.50
CA MET A 69 -1.63 -8.69 -6.31
C MET A 69 -1.74 -9.66 -7.49
N GLU A 70 -2.94 -9.89 -8.00
CA GLU A 70 -3.17 -10.77 -9.16
C GLU A 70 -2.41 -10.26 -10.39
N TRP A 71 -2.50 -8.96 -10.69
CA TRP A 71 -1.79 -8.35 -11.81
C TRP A 71 -0.26 -8.39 -11.62
N LEU A 72 0.21 -8.11 -10.42
CA LEU A 72 1.65 -8.18 -10.09
C LEU A 72 2.16 -9.61 -10.20
N ALA A 73 1.41 -10.60 -9.71
CA ALA A 73 1.75 -12.01 -9.82
C ALA A 73 1.88 -12.46 -11.29
N GLU A 74 0.97 -12.04 -12.15
CA GLU A 74 1.03 -12.31 -13.57
C GLU A 74 2.31 -11.74 -14.20
N LYS A 75 2.64 -10.48 -13.91
CA LYS A 75 3.85 -9.83 -14.44
C LYS A 75 5.13 -10.47 -13.92
N ILE A 76 5.19 -10.84 -12.65
CA ILE A 76 6.33 -11.56 -12.06
C ILE A 76 6.57 -12.88 -12.83
N LYS A 77 5.53 -13.64 -13.09
CA LYS A 77 5.62 -14.90 -13.85
C LYS A 77 6.08 -14.70 -15.29
N ILE A 78 5.56 -13.67 -15.98
CA ILE A 78 5.97 -13.32 -17.34
C ILE A 78 7.46 -13.00 -17.41
N LEU A 79 8.00 -12.33 -16.40
CA LEU A 79 9.43 -12.03 -16.29
C LEU A 79 10.28 -13.26 -15.86
N GLY A 80 9.67 -14.43 -15.67
CA GLY A 80 10.35 -15.63 -15.20
C GLY A 80 10.68 -15.63 -13.71
N GLY A 81 10.10 -14.72 -12.95
CA GLY A 81 10.28 -14.63 -11.50
C GLY A 81 9.39 -15.63 -10.74
N ARG A 82 9.79 -15.88 -9.48
CA ARG A 82 9.00 -16.65 -8.51
C ARG A 82 8.23 -15.70 -7.62
N LEU A 83 6.98 -16.06 -7.27
CA LEU A 83 6.21 -15.31 -6.29
C LEU A 83 6.90 -15.37 -4.93
N PRO A 84 7.04 -14.22 -4.24
CA PRO A 84 7.62 -14.19 -2.91
C PRO A 84 6.69 -14.84 -1.88
N ASP A 85 7.28 -15.38 -0.82
CA ASP A 85 6.53 -15.82 0.36
C ASP A 85 5.94 -14.59 1.07
N LEU A 86 4.68 -14.72 1.53
CA LEU A 86 4.02 -13.64 2.24
C LEU A 86 4.38 -13.70 3.74
N PRO A 87 4.77 -12.56 4.34
CA PRO A 87 4.98 -12.51 5.78
C PRO A 87 3.67 -12.71 6.53
N PRO A 88 3.72 -13.21 7.78
CA PRO A 88 2.53 -13.37 8.60
C PRO A 88 1.86 -12.03 8.86
N THR A 89 0.53 -12.03 8.82
CA THR A 89 -0.27 -10.84 9.14
C THR A 89 -0.16 -10.55 10.63
N ARG A 90 0.19 -9.32 10.99
CA ARG A 90 0.25 -8.90 12.38
C ARG A 90 -1.13 -8.45 12.85
N GLU A 91 -1.57 -9.00 13.97
CA GLU A 91 -2.69 -8.44 14.71
C GLU A 91 -2.27 -7.13 15.35
N THR A 92 -3.18 -6.20 15.37
CA THR A 92 -2.92 -4.86 15.89
C THR A 92 -3.96 -4.47 16.94
N THR A 93 -3.53 -3.72 17.94
CA THR A 93 -4.33 -3.32 19.12
C THR A 93 -4.83 -1.89 19.06
N LYS A 94 -4.63 -1.18 17.94
CA LYS A 94 -4.99 0.22 17.77
C LYS A 94 -6.49 0.40 17.55
N ASN A 95 -7.00 1.61 17.87
CA ASN A 95 -8.38 1.96 17.56
C ASN A 95 -8.57 2.25 16.05
N SER A 96 -9.82 2.26 15.59
CA SER A 96 -10.15 2.42 14.17
C SER A 96 -9.63 3.73 13.58
N TRP A 97 -9.63 4.82 14.33
CA TRP A 97 -9.13 6.11 13.86
C TRP A 97 -7.61 6.10 13.62
N GLN A 98 -6.85 5.54 14.54
CA GLN A 98 -5.39 5.41 14.40
C GLN A 98 -5.01 4.57 13.18
N TYR A 99 -5.79 3.52 12.90
CA TYR A 99 -5.60 2.71 11.70
C TYR A 99 -5.84 3.49 10.41
N LEU A 100 -6.97 4.18 10.31
CA LEU A 100 -7.30 4.99 9.14
C LEU A 100 -6.24 6.05 8.87
N LEU A 101 -5.70 6.67 9.92
CA LEU A 101 -4.61 7.64 9.78
C LEU A 101 -3.33 7.00 9.28
N GLU A 102 -2.92 5.87 9.86
CA GLU A 102 -1.73 5.15 9.41
C GLU A 102 -1.86 4.65 7.98
N ASP A 103 -3.04 4.18 7.59
CA ASP A 103 -3.31 3.76 6.21
C ASP A 103 -3.22 4.93 5.24
N LEU A 104 -3.78 6.07 5.59
CA LEU A 104 -3.66 7.28 4.78
C LEU A 104 -2.19 7.69 4.61
N LEU A 105 -1.42 7.70 5.69
CA LEU A 105 0.00 8.05 5.65
C LEU A 105 0.81 7.04 4.81
N ALA A 106 0.50 5.75 4.91
CA ALA A 106 1.13 4.71 4.10
C ALA A 106 0.82 4.88 2.60
N GLU A 107 -0.46 5.12 2.24
CA GLU A 107 -0.85 5.38 0.85
C GLU A 107 -0.23 6.68 0.30
N GLN A 108 -0.06 7.70 1.13
CA GLN A 108 0.64 8.93 0.74
C GLN A 108 2.14 8.70 0.52
N GLY A 109 2.78 7.89 1.35
CA GLY A 109 4.20 7.58 1.27
C GLY A 109 4.55 6.74 0.03
N SER A 110 3.73 5.77 -0.34
CA SER A 110 3.98 4.89 -1.49
C SER A 110 3.67 5.54 -2.85
N ALA A 111 2.86 6.59 -2.89
CA ALA A 111 2.42 7.20 -4.14
C ALA A 111 3.57 7.75 -5.02
N PRO A 112 4.52 8.56 -4.52
CA PRO A 112 5.63 9.04 -5.35
C PRO A 112 6.55 7.90 -5.80
N GLU A 113 6.74 6.87 -4.99
CA GLU A 113 7.56 5.71 -5.33
C GLU A 113 6.98 4.93 -6.52
N LEU A 114 5.65 4.73 -6.56
CA LEU A 114 4.97 4.07 -7.68
C LEU A 114 5.18 4.83 -9.00
N LEU A 115 5.09 6.16 -8.98
CA LEU A 115 5.31 6.97 -10.17
C LEU A 115 6.76 6.93 -10.63
N GLU A 116 7.71 6.98 -9.71
CA GLU A 116 9.14 6.89 -10.01
C GLU A 116 9.50 5.53 -10.61
N GLU A 117 8.98 4.45 -10.04
CA GLU A 117 9.16 3.10 -10.55
C GLU A 117 8.53 2.93 -11.94
N ALA A 118 7.32 3.45 -12.15
CA ALA A 118 6.66 3.46 -13.45
C ALA A 118 7.50 4.17 -14.50
N GLN A 119 8.06 5.34 -14.15
CA GLN A 119 8.91 6.10 -15.06
C GLN A 119 10.19 5.32 -15.43
N ARG A 120 10.83 4.67 -14.46
CA ARG A 120 12.02 3.81 -14.71
C ARG A 120 11.70 2.62 -15.61
N MET A 121 10.53 2.01 -15.46
CA MET A 121 10.12 0.83 -16.24
C MET A 121 9.66 1.17 -17.65
N ARG A 122 9.23 2.40 -17.93
CA ARG A 122 8.57 2.79 -19.18
C ARG A 122 9.36 2.46 -20.45
N GLY A 123 10.69 2.64 -20.41
CA GLY A 123 11.54 2.40 -21.58
C GLY A 123 11.73 0.92 -21.93
N GLN A 124 11.78 0.06 -20.94
CA GLN A 124 12.08 -1.37 -21.10
C GLN A 124 10.85 -2.27 -20.94
N PHE A 125 9.94 -1.90 -20.05
CA PHE A 125 8.74 -2.66 -19.70
C PHE A 125 7.52 -1.73 -19.63
N PRO A 126 7.00 -1.23 -20.77
CA PRO A 126 5.91 -0.25 -20.78
C PRO A 126 4.61 -0.76 -20.14
N ASP A 127 4.34 -2.05 -20.25
CA ASP A 127 3.16 -2.68 -19.64
C ASP A 127 3.26 -2.77 -18.10
N ILE A 128 4.46 -2.89 -17.55
CA ILE A 128 4.70 -2.78 -16.10
C ILE A 128 4.52 -1.34 -15.64
N ALA A 129 5.05 -0.38 -16.41
CA ALA A 129 4.86 1.03 -16.11
C ALA A 129 3.38 1.41 -16.08
N GLU A 130 2.59 0.94 -17.03
CA GLU A 130 1.14 1.16 -17.07
C GLU A 130 0.42 0.53 -15.86
N LEU A 131 0.82 -0.68 -15.44
CA LEU A 131 0.29 -1.32 -14.24
C LEU A 131 0.56 -0.48 -12.99
N LEU A 132 1.80 -0.02 -12.79
CA LEU A 132 2.17 0.81 -11.63
C LEU A 132 1.41 2.15 -11.62
N GLU A 133 1.22 2.77 -12.76
CA GLU A 133 0.40 3.98 -12.90
C GLU A 133 -1.09 3.73 -12.58
N ARG A 134 -1.61 2.56 -12.97
CA ARG A 134 -2.97 2.16 -12.62
C ARG A 134 -3.12 2.00 -11.11
N MET A 135 -2.18 1.33 -10.46
CA MET A 135 -2.14 1.20 -9.01
C MET A 135 -2.06 2.58 -8.32
N TYR A 136 -1.28 3.51 -8.87
CA TYR A 136 -1.23 4.89 -8.39
C TYR A 136 -2.60 5.59 -8.47
N ARG A 137 -3.31 5.46 -9.60
CA ARG A 137 -4.66 6.06 -9.78
C ARG A 137 -5.68 5.48 -8.80
N ASP A 138 -5.64 4.17 -8.54
CA ASP A 138 -6.48 3.57 -7.53
C ASP A 138 -6.11 4.07 -6.13
N GLY A 139 -4.82 4.24 -5.84
CA GLY A 139 -4.34 4.86 -4.60
C GLY A 139 -4.83 6.29 -4.38
N VAL A 140 -5.08 7.08 -5.42
CA VAL A 140 -5.73 8.40 -5.28
C VAL A 140 -7.12 8.24 -4.67
N LYS A 141 -7.93 7.32 -5.21
CA LYS A 141 -9.28 7.03 -4.69
C LYS A 141 -9.26 6.49 -3.26
N HIS A 142 -8.29 5.63 -2.94
CA HIS A 142 -8.11 5.11 -1.59
C HIS A 142 -7.81 6.23 -0.59
N ARG A 143 -6.90 7.15 -0.92
CA ARG A 143 -6.58 8.31 -0.06
C ARG A 143 -7.78 9.23 0.15
N GLU A 144 -8.58 9.47 -0.88
CA GLU A 144 -9.81 10.25 -0.76
C GLU A 144 -10.82 9.57 0.18
N ALA A 145 -11.04 8.26 0.03
CA ALA A 145 -11.92 7.50 0.89
C ALA A 145 -11.45 7.49 2.36
N LEU A 146 -10.14 7.31 2.59
CA LEU A 146 -9.56 7.32 3.93
C LEU A 146 -9.68 8.70 4.60
N ARG A 147 -9.44 9.79 3.87
CA ARG A 147 -9.65 11.15 4.36
C ARG A 147 -11.11 11.41 4.74
N ASP A 148 -12.05 11.01 3.88
CA ASP A 148 -13.48 11.15 4.14
C ASP A 148 -13.91 10.41 5.41
N MET A 149 -13.44 9.18 5.60
CA MET A 149 -13.70 8.40 6.82
C MET A 149 -13.10 9.05 8.06
N LEU A 150 -11.86 9.56 7.98
CA LEU A 150 -11.21 10.26 9.09
C LEU A 150 -11.96 11.53 9.47
N MET A 151 -12.35 12.35 8.51
CA MET A 151 -13.12 13.59 8.75
C MET A 151 -14.47 13.33 9.39
N LYS A 152 -15.15 12.25 9.01
CA LYS A 152 -16.43 11.86 9.57
C LYS A 152 -16.31 11.21 10.94
N SER A 153 -15.17 10.58 11.24
CA SER A 153 -14.94 9.94 12.54
C SER A 153 -14.55 10.93 13.64
N ASP A 154 -13.73 11.93 13.31
CA ASP A 154 -13.31 13.00 14.23
C ASP A 154 -12.94 14.27 13.44
N PRO A 155 -13.93 15.14 13.18
CA PRO A 155 -13.71 16.37 12.41
C PRO A 155 -12.72 17.35 13.03
N GLN A 156 -12.49 17.28 14.35
CA GLN A 156 -11.57 18.18 15.05
C GLN A 156 -10.11 17.74 14.98
N SER A 157 -9.86 16.45 14.82
CA SER A 157 -8.51 15.92 14.82
C SER A 157 -7.72 16.27 13.56
N LEU A 158 -8.38 16.46 12.42
CA LEU A 158 -7.71 16.81 11.16
C LEU A 158 -7.28 18.27 11.08
N SER A 159 -8.00 19.19 11.73
CA SER A 159 -7.65 20.61 11.73
C SER A 159 -6.32 20.90 12.41
N SER A 160 -5.89 20.07 13.37
CA SER A 160 -4.62 20.18 14.06
C SER A 160 -3.40 19.67 13.29
N TRP A 161 -3.61 18.86 12.24
CA TRP A 161 -2.54 18.26 11.41
C TRP A 161 -2.33 18.98 10.06
N LEU A 162 -3.31 19.78 9.64
CA LEU A 162 -3.26 20.57 8.42
C LEU A 162 -2.84 22.03 8.65
N ALA A 163 -2.68 22.42 9.90
CA ALA A 163 -2.16 23.71 10.32
C ALA A 163 -0.66 23.66 10.55
#